data_b2a9cedd2f6abfe672dbfac6584d95c7
#
_entry.id   b2a9cedd2f6abfe672dbfac6584d95c7
#
_cell.length_a   1.000
_cell.length_b   1.000
_cell.length_c   1.000
_cell.angle_alpha   90.00
_cell.angle_beta   90.00
_cell.angle_gamma   90.00
#
_symmetry.space_group_name_H-M   'P 1'
#
loop_
_entity.id
_entity.type
_entity.pdbx_description
1 polymer ?
#
loop_
_entity_poly.entity_id
_entity_poly.type
_entity_poly.pdbx_seq_one_letter_code
_entity_poly.pdbx_strand_id
1 'polypeptide(L)'
;VNLGVNTWVWTSPLTDGDLEALAPRVAGWGFDVIELPVEQPGDWDPARAADLLASLGLRASVVLVMPPGRDLVASDTVRETQDYLRHCMDVAEIVGSPVIAGPAYSAVGRTWRMSASERAAAYAELRQNLKSVIDHSEVRLAVEPLNRYETSLLNTVEQALEALPERAGLTLDIYHLNIEEKDPAAAVRLAAGRIAHVQVCGTDRGTPGQDRFDWPAFVGALREVSYGGPLVIESFTAHNQTIATAASIWRPLAPSQDALAVDGLAFLRTL
;
A
#
# COMPACT_ATOMS: atom_id res chain seq x y z
N VAL A 1 -4.01 -17.83 5.22
CA VAL A 1 -3.78 -16.43 4.81
C VAL A 1 -2.76 -16.42 3.70
N ASN A 2 -3.03 -15.72 2.59
CA ASN A 2 -2.06 -15.54 1.51
C ASN A 2 -1.00 -14.53 1.95
N LEU A 3 0.27 -14.78 1.59
CA LEU A 3 1.38 -13.92 1.96
C LEU A 3 2.03 -13.33 0.71
N GLY A 4 2.31 -12.04 0.77
CA GLY A 4 2.89 -11.30 -0.34
C GLY A 4 4.10 -10.48 0.06
N VAL A 5 4.79 -9.94 -0.95
CA VAL A 5 5.90 -9.02 -0.78
C VAL A 5 5.91 -7.95 -1.86
N ASN A 6 6.17 -6.70 -1.46
CA ASN A 6 6.31 -5.57 -2.35
C ASN A 6 7.72 -5.50 -2.93
N THR A 7 7.85 -5.17 -4.21
CA THR A 7 9.15 -5.10 -4.90
C THR A 7 10.03 -3.94 -4.44
N TRP A 8 9.49 -2.93 -3.74
CA TRP A 8 10.29 -1.86 -3.12
C TRP A 8 11.29 -2.37 -2.08
N VAL A 9 11.08 -3.58 -1.58
CA VAL A 9 12.10 -4.25 -0.75
C VAL A 9 13.45 -4.29 -1.47
N TRP A 10 13.47 -4.38 -2.81
CA TRP A 10 14.71 -4.52 -3.59
C TRP A 10 15.01 -3.36 -4.54
N THR A 11 13.99 -2.77 -5.15
CA THR A 11 14.18 -1.82 -6.26
C THR A 11 13.10 -0.75 -6.34
N SER A 12 13.46 0.39 -6.94
CA SER A 12 12.56 1.48 -7.35
C SER A 12 13.27 2.34 -8.42
N PRO A 13 12.62 2.71 -9.54
CA PRO A 13 11.36 2.14 -10.00
C PRO A 13 11.50 0.67 -10.39
N LEU A 14 10.38 -0.06 -10.40
CA LEU A 14 10.36 -1.41 -10.93
C LEU A 14 10.49 -1.36 -12.45
N THR A 15 11.32 -2.25 -13.02
CA THR A 15 11.43 -2.44 -14.47
C THR A 15 11.08 -3.87 -14.85
N ASP A 16 10.85 -4.12 -16.16
CA ASP A 16 10.61 -5.50 -16.65
C ASP A 16 11.77 -6.44 -16.27
N GLY A 17 13.00 -5.98 -16.42
CA GLY A 17 14.19 -6.78 -16.07
C GLY A 17 14.29 -7.07 -14.58
N ASP A 18 13.92 -6.11 -13.72
CA ASP A 18 13.87 -6.34 -12.27
C ASP A 18 12.80 -7.38 -11.91
N LEU A 19 11.62 -7.28 -12.53
CA LEU A 19 10.53 -8.22 -12.29
C LEU A 19 10.88 -9.64 -12.77
N GLU A 20 11.50 -9.77 -13.94
CA GLU A 20 11.99 -11.06 -14.46
C GLU A 20 13.02 -11.72 -13.53
N ALA A 21 13.86 -10.93 -12.86
CA ALA A 21 14.83 -11.41 -11.89
C ALA A 21 14.22 -11.74 -10.52
N LEU A 22 13.26 -10.95 -10.05
CA LEU A 22 12.68 -11.06 -8.71
C LEU A 22 11.55 -12.08 -8.61
N ALA A 23 10.63 -12.12 -9.58
CA ALA A 23 9.43 -12.94 -9.49
C ALA A 23 9.71 -14.44 -9.32
N PRO A 24 10.69 -15.07 -10.04
CA PRO A 24 11.05 -16.47 -9.79
C PRO A 24 11.59 -16.72 -8.39
N ARG A 25 12.31 -15.77 -7.80
CA ARG A 25 12.84 -15.88 -6.43
C ARG A 25 11.71 -15.79 -5.41
N VAL A 26 10.80 -14.82 -5.58
CA VAL A 26 9.62 -14.64 -4.73
C VAL A 26 8.75 -15.90 -4.74
N ALA A 27 8.48 -16.47 -5.92
CA ALA A 27 7.78 -17.74 -6.05
C ALA A 27 8.54 -18.89 -5.38
N GLY A 28 9.86 -18.95 -5.59
CA GLY A 28 10.72 -20.00 -5.01
C GLY A 28 10.79 -19.97 -3.48
N TRP A 29 10.63 -18.82 -2.84
CA TRP A 29 10.51 -18.71 -1.38
C TRP A 29 9.13 -19.11 -0.87
N GLY A 30 8.14 -19.18 -1.76
CA GLY A 30 6.77 -19.61 -1.46
C GLY A 30 5.85 -18.47 -1.04
N PHE A 31 6.05 -17.27 -1.55
CA PHE A 31 5.03 -16.24 -1.49
C PHE A 31 3.88 -16.56 -2.45
N ASP A 32 2.68 -16.11 -2.13
CA ASP A 32 1.49 -16.25 -2.95
C ASP A 32 1.24 -15.04 -3.84
N VAL A 33 1.73 -13.87 -3.41
CA VAL A 33 1.47 -12.56 -4.02
C VAL A 33 2.78 -11.78 -4.16
N ILE A 34 2.95 -11.13 -5.29
CA ILE A 34 3.96 -10.08 -5.49
C ILE A 34 3.25 -8.74 -5.69
N GLU A 35 3.69 -7.70 -5.01
CA GLU A 35 3.10 -6.37 -5.09
C GLU A 35 3.93 -5.47 -5.99
N LEU A 36 3.26 -4.90 -7.00
CA LEU A 36 3.87 -4.19 -8.11
C LEU A 36 3.56 -2.69 -8.02
N PRO A 37 4.57 -1.84 -7.81
CA PRO A 37 4.39 -0.39 -7.84
C PRO A 37 4.20 0.13 -9.27
N VAL A 38 3.26 1.05 -9.44
CA VAL A 38 3.13 1.89 -10.65
C VAL A 38 3.61 3.29 -10.29
N GLU A 39 4.91 3.52 -10.34
CA GLU A 39 5.47 4.83 -10.02
C GLU A 39 5.25 5.83 -11.16
N GLN A 40 5.58 5.40 -12.38
CA GLN A 40 5.27 6.12 -13.60
C GLN A 40 4.64 5.18 -14.63
N PRO A 41 3.70 5.69 -15.46
CA PRO A 41 3.21 4.93 -16.59
C PRO A 41 4.37 4.49 -17.51
N GLY A 42 4.45 3.18 -17.77
CA GLY A 42 5.45 2.60 -18.67
C GLY A 42 6.76 2.15 -18.00
N ASP A 43 6.88 2.20 -16.68
CA ASP A 43 8.05 1.66 -15.98
C ASP A 43 8.24 0.16 -16.26
N TRP A 44 7.16 -0.56 -16.41
CA TRP A 44 7.11 -1.98 -16.77
C TRP A 44 5.87 -2.30 -17.61
N ASP A 45 5.90 -3.40 -18.36
CA ASP A 45 4.82 -3.86 -19.24
C ASP A 45 3.83 -4.76 -18.47
N PRO A 46 2.57 -4.33 -18.26
CA PRO A 46 1.59 -5.11 -17.51
C PRO A 46 1.23 -6.46 -18.14
N ALA A 47 1.22 -6.56 -19.48
CA ALA A 47 0.92 -7.81 -20.14
C ALA A 47 2.04 -8.84 -19.98
N ARG A 48 3.30 -8.42 -20.12
CA ARG A 48 4.46 -9.26 -19.82
C ARG A 48 4.50 -9.69 -18.35
N ALA A 49 4.20 -8.77 -17.44
CA ALA A 49 4.10 -9.08 -16.02
C ALA A 49 3.02 -10.14 -15.76
N ALA A 50 1.83 -9.98 -16.33
CA ALA A 50 0.74 -10.95 -16.19
C ALA A 50 1.14 -12.36 -16.64
N ASP A 51 1.76 -12.48 -17.83
CA ASP A 51 2.23 -13.77 -18.38
C ASP A 51 3.31 -14.40 -17.49
N LEU A 52 4.28 -13.59 -17.02
CA LEU A 52 5.34 -14.06 -16.13
C LEU A 52 4.77 -14.58 -14.81
N LEU A 53 3.91 -13.80 -14.14
CA LEU A 53 3.34 -14.18 -12.85
C LEU A 53 2.45 -15.42 -12.97
N ALA A 54 1.64 -15.51 -14.03
CA ALA A 54 0.84 -16.71 -14.32
C ALA A 54 1.71 -17.96 -14.46
N SER A 55 2.85 -17.86 -15.18
CA SER A 55 3.80 -18.96 -15.36
C SER A 55 4.43 -19.46 -14.06
N LEU A 56 4.52 -18.57 -13.06
CA LEU A 56 5.10 -18.86 -11.73
C LEU A 56 4.06 -19.20 -10.66
N GLY A 57 2.76 -19.12 -11.00
CA GLY A 57 1.67 -19.32 -10.03
C GLY A 57 1.57 -18.20 -8.99
N LEU A 58 2.17 -17.03 -9.25
CA LEU A 58 2.05 -15.83 -8.42
C LEU A 58 0.81 -15.02 -8.79
N ARG A 59 0.18 -14.41 -7.80
CA ARG A 59 -0.83 -13.38 -8.00
C ARG A 59 -0.21 -12.00 -7.83
N ALA A 60 -0.84 -10.99 -8.44
CA ALA A 60 -0.42 -9.60 -8.27
C ALA A 60 -1.30 -8.86 -7.26
N SER A 61 -0.71 -7.90 -6.54
CA SER A 61 -1.36 -6.70 -6.05
C SER A 61 -0.66 -5.48 -6.65
N VAL A 62 -1.35 -4.36 -6.75
CA VAL A 62 -0.80 -3.13 -7.33
C VAL A 62 -0.84 -2.01 -6.30
N VAL A 63 0.28 -1.28 -6.19
CA VAL A 63 0.36 -0.07 -5.36
C VAL A 63 0.64 1.16 -6.21
N LEU A 64 0.04 2.27 -5.78
CA LEU A 64 0.22 3.59 -6.37
C LEU A 64 1.17 4.45 -5.52
N VAL A 65 1.71 5.49 -6.11
CA VAL A 65 2.52 6.49 -5.42
C VAL A 65 2.00 7.90 -5.64
N MET A 66 2.09 8.72 -4.60
CA MET A 66 1.69 10.13 -4.63
C MET A 66 2.87 11.04 -4.29
N PRO A 67 3.86 11.18 -5.20
CA PRO A 67 4.95 12.14 -5.01
C PRO A 67 4.41 13.59 -5.13
N PRO A 68 5.22 14.60 -4.80
CA PRO A 68 4.89 15.99 -5.09
C PRO A 68 4.43 16.15 -6.55
N GLY A 69 3.30 16.85 -6.74
CA GLY A 69 2.65 17.00 -8.05
C GLY A 69 1.51 16.00 -8.33
N ARG A 70 1.21 15.09 -7.40
CA ARG A 70 0.00 14.26 -7.43
C ARG A 70 -0.85 14.56 -6.20
N ASP A 71 -1.98 15.19 -6.40
CA ASP A 71 -2.87 15.63 -5.33
C ASP A 71 -4.32 15.65 -5.80
N LEU A 72 -5.25 15.29 -4.91
CA LEU A 72 -6.69 15.34 -5.17
C LEU A 72 -7.42 16.41 -4.34
N VAL A 73 -6.70 17.16 -3.51
CA VAL A 73 -7.29 18.14 -2.60
C VAL A 73 -6.52 19.46 -2.66
N ALA A 74 -7.26 20.57 -2.88
CA ALA A 74 -6.72 21.91 -2.91
C ALA A 74 -5.48 22.03 -3.84
N SER A 75 -5.61 21.53 -5.08
CA SER A 75 -4.52 21.41 -6.04
C SER A 75 -5.00 21.65 -7.46
N ASP A 76 -4.13 22.16 -8.30
CA ASP A 76 -4.31 22.29 -9.75
C ASP A 76 -3.97 20.97 -10.50
N THR A 77 -3.41 19.97 -9.80
CA THR A 77 -3.02 18.69 -10.39
C THR A 77 -4.08 17.58 -10.24
N VAL A 78 -5.31 17.93 -9.83
CA VAL A 78 -6.39 16.96 -9.59
C VAL A 78 -6.67 16.10 -10.83
N ARG A 79 -6.75 16.72 -12.00
CA ARG A 79 -7.10 16.02 -13.25
C ARG A 79 -6.00 15.02 -13.64
N GLU A 80 -4.76 15.45 -13.64
CA GLU A 80 -3.60 14.62 -13.95
C GLU A 80 -3.47 13.46 -12.95
N THR A 81 -3.77 13.73 -11.68
CA THR A 81 -3.79 12.69 -10.63
C THR A 81 -4.91 11.69 -10.86
N GLN A 82 -6.11 12.12 -11.23
CA GLN A 82 -7.20 11.23 -11.58
C GLN A 82 -6.86 10.34 -12.79
N ASP A 83 -6.22 10.90 -13.82
CA ASP A 83 -5.79 10.15 -15.00
C ASP A 83 -4.73 9.10 -14.64
N TYR A 84 -3.77 9.45 -13.78
CA TYR A 84 -2.81 8.50 -13.22
C TYR A 84 -3.48 7.37 -12.43
N LEU A 85 -4.45 7.67 -11.56
CA LEU A 85 -5.14 6.65 -10.78
C LEU A 85 -5.97 5.70 -11.65
N ARG A 86 -6.61 6.21 -12.72
CA ARG A 86 -7.30 5.37 -13.70
C ARG A 86 -6.32 4.45 -14.44
N HIS A 87 -5.16 4.99 -14.83
CA HIS A 87 -4.10 4.17 -15.40
C HIS A 87 -3.65 3.05 -14.46
N CYS A 88 -3.50 3.32 -13.16
CA CYS A 88 -3.18 2.27 -12.18
C CYS A 88 -4.27 1.19 -12.12
N MET A 89 -5.55 1.57 -12.25
CA MET A 89 -6.66 0.61 -12.32
C MET A 89 -6.58 -0.25 -13.59
N ASP A 90 -6.31 0.36 -14.76
CA ASP A 90 -6.14 -0.38 -16.02
C ASP A 90 -4.98 -1.37 -15.92
N VAL A 91 -3.86 -0.97 -15.33
CA VAL A 91 -2.71 -1.86 -15.06
C VAL A 91 -3.13 -3.01 -14.15
N ALA A 92 -3.87 -2.71 -13.07
CA ALA A 92 -4.34 -3.73 -12.13
C ALA A 92 -5.27 -4.76 -12.80
N GLU A 93 -6.16 -4.32 -13.69
CA GLU A 93 -6.99 -5.22 -14.49
C GLU A 93 -6.16 -6.17 -15.36
N ILE A 94 -5.14 -5.64 -16.03
CA ILE A 94 -4.27 -6.45 -16.93
C ILE A 94 -3.50 -7.50 -16.14
N VAL A 95 -2.95 -7.16 -14.97
CA VAL A 95 -2.19 -8.13 -14.14
C VAL A 95 -3.09 -8.99 -13.24
N GLY A 96 -4.40 -8.79 -13.28
CA GLY A 96 -5.36 -9.54 -12.46
C GLY A 96 -5.33 -9.17 -10.98
N SER A 97 -4.89 -7.96 -10.63
CA SER A 97 -4.97 -7.46 -9.25
C SER A 97 -6.40 -7.00 -8.93
N PRO A 98 -7.01 -7.46 -7.83
CA PRO A 98 -8.34 -7.01 -7.43
C PRO A 98 -8.33 -5.61 -6.78
N VAL A 99 -7.14 -5.04 -6.57
CA VAL A 99 -6.95 -3.82 -5.78
C VAL A 99 -5.83 -2.96 -6.34
N ILE A 100 -5.99 -1.64 -6.21
CA ILE A 100 -4.88 -0.69 -6.18
C ILE A 100 -4.82 -0.06 -4.79
N ALA A 101 -3.66 -0.10 -4.15
CA ALA A 101 -3.47 0.33 -2.77
C ALA A 101 -2.56 1.57 -2.70
N GLY A 102 -2.78 2.42 -1.71
CA GLY A 102 -1.91 3.54 -1.42
C GLY A 102 -2.64 4.84 -1.06
N PRO A 103 -1.90 5.94 -0.84
CA PRO A 103 -2.42 7.19 -0.30
C PRO A 103 -3.09 8.07 -1.38
N ALA A 104 -4.15 7.59 -2.02
CA ALA A 104 -4.85 8.22 -3.15
C ALA A 104 -5.62 9.49 -2.74
N TYR A 105 -4.97 10.48 -2.13
CA TYR A 105 -5.62 11.72 -1.71
C TYR A 105 -4.71 12.96 -1.77
N SER A 106 -3.49 12.89 -1.30
CA SER A 106 -2.54 14.00 -1.34
C SER A 106 -1.11 13.51 -1.50
N ALA A 107 -0.21 14.40 -1.94
CA ALA A 107 1.20 14.07 -2.06
C ALA A 107 1.79 13.66 -0.71
N VAL A 108 2.57 12.57 -0.70
CA VAL A 108 3.32 12.12 0.48
C VAL A 108 4.33 13.21 0.86
N GLY A 109 4.37 13.54 2.15
CA GLY A 109 5.15 14.63 2.70
C GLY A 109 4.40 15.99 2.73
N ARG A 110 3.21 16.09 2.11
CA ARG A 110 2.40 17.29 2.21
C ARG A 110 1.70 17.35 3.56
N THR A 111 2.12 18.31 4.37
CA THR A 111 1.52 18.59 5.69
C THR A 111 1.08 20.05 5.75
N TRP A 112 -0.13 20.28 6.25
CA TRP A 112 -0.66 21.64 6.47
C TRP A 112 -1.67 21.64 7.61
N ARG A 113 -1.74 22.74 8.32
CA ARG A 113 -2.70 22.90 9.41
C ARG A 113 -4.06 23.27 8.85
N MET A 114 -5.09 22.56 9.29
CA MET A 114 -6.47 22.82 8.90
C MET A 114 -7.33 23.06 10.15
N SER A 115 -8.23 24.05 10.07
CA SER A 115 -9.39 24.15 10.96
C SER A 115 -10.38 23.01 10.70
N ALA A 116 -11.34 22.83 11.58
CA ALA A 116 -12.40 21.81 11.38
C ALA A 116 -13.20 22.04 10.09
N SER A 117 -13.49 23.30 9.74
CA SER A 117 -14.21 23.65 8.52
C SER A 117 -13.39 23.40 7.24
N GLU A 118 -12.10 23.72 7.26
CA GLU A 118 -11.20 23.43 6.14
C GLU A 118 -11.03 21.94 5.93
N ARG A 119 -10.93 21.15 7.00
CA ARG A 119 -10.87 19.68 6.93
C ARG A 119 -12.16 19.10 6.33
N ALA A 120 -13.32 19.57 6.78
CA ALA A 120 -14.61 19.13 6.23
C ALA A 120 -14.74 19.47 4.74
N ALA A 121 -14.27 20.64 4.31
CA ALA A 121 -14.22 21.03 2.90
C ALA A 121 -13.26 20.14 2.09
N ALA A 122 -12.07 19.85 2.63
CA ALA A 122 -11.10 18.94 2.02
C ALA A 122 -11.66 17.51 1.85
N TYR A 123 -12.38 16.99 2.83
CA TYR A 123 -13.03 15.69 2.74
C TYR A 123 -14.15 15.67 1.68
N ALA A 124 -14.93 16.74 1.58
CA ALA A 124 -15.96 16.87 0.55
C ALA A 124 -15.35 16.91 -0.86
N GLU A 125 -14.28 17.67 -1.04
CA GLU A 125 -13.51 17.74 -2.29
C GLU A 125 -12.91 16.36 -2.64
N LEU A 126 -12.28 15.68 -1.69
CA LEU A 126 -11.71 14.35 -1.88
C LEU A 126 -12.78 13.36 -2.35
N ARG A 127 -13.95 13.31 -1.70
CA ARG A 127 -15.05 12.43 -2.12
C ARG A 127 -15.49 12.71 -3.54
N GLN A 128 -15.60 13.97 -3.92
CA GLN A 128 -15.99 14.38 -5.28
C GLN A 128 -14.94 13.94 -6.31
N ASN A 129 -13.65 14.17 -6.02
CA ASN A 129 -12.56 13.87 -6.95
C ASN A 129 -12.29 12.38 -7.08
N LEU A 130 -12.51 11.59 -6.02
CA LEU A 130 -12.39 10.12 -6.07
C LEU A 130 -13.52 9.43 -6.83
N LYS A 131 -14.71 10.05 -6.90
CA LYS A 131 -15.89 9.40 -7.51
C LYS A 131 -15.60 8.94 -8.95
N SER A 132 -15.06 9.79 -9.78
CA SER A 132 -14.77 9.47 -11.19
C SER A 132 -13.66 8.44 -11.38
N VAL A 133 -12.78 8.29 -10.37
CA VAL A 133 -11.75 7.25 -10.35
C VAL A 133 -12.39 5.91 -9.96
N ILE A 134 -13.16 5.88 -8.88
CA ILE A 134 -13.81 4.65 -8.37
C ILE A 134 -14.82 4.08 -9.38
N ASP A 135 -15.48 4.94 -10.14
CA ASP A 135 -16.47 4.52 -11.16
C ASP A 135 -15.80 4.05 -12.47
N HIS A 136 -14.46 4.15 -12.60
CA HIS A 136 -13.73 3.76 -13.80
C HIS A 136 -13.61 2.25 -14.00
N SER A 137 -13.50 1.48 -12.92
CA SER A 137 -13.19 0.05 -12.93
C SER A 137 -13.84 -0.69 -11.76
N GLU A 138 -13.94 -2.01 -11.86
CA GLU A 138 -14.32 -2.88 -10.74
C GLU A 138 -13.13 -3.18 -9.79
N VAL A 139 -11.90 -2.84 -10.18
CA VAL A 139 -10.72 -2.89 -9.30
C VAL A 139 -10.97 -1.96 -8.11
N ARG A 140 -10.77 -2.47 -6.91
CA ARG A 140 -11.06 -1.69 -5.70
C ARG A 140 -9.93 -0.73 -5.38
N LEU A 141 -10.24 0.56 -5.30
CA LEU A 141 -9.31 1.56 -4.77
C LEU A 141 -9.24 1.41 -3.24
N ALA A 142 -8.11 0.96 -2.72
CA ALA A 142 -7.82 0.81 -1.30
C ALA A 142 -6.97 1.98 -0.80
N VAL A 143 -7.63 2.97 -0.20
CA VAL A 143 -6.98 4.20 0.25
C VAL A 143 -6.29 3.95 1.59
N GLU A 144 -5.05 4.42 1.69
CA GLU A 144 -4.17 4.19 2.82
C GLU A 144 -4.03 5.45 3.68
N PRO A 145 -4.49 5.46 4.93
CA PRO A 145 -4.13 6.50 5.89
C PRO A 145 -2.64 6.41 6.22
N LEU A 146 -1.94 7.54 6.14
CA LEU A 146 -0.52 7.62 6.46
C LEU A 146 -0.28 8.27 7.82
N ASN A 147 0.91 8.06 8.38
CA ASN A 147 1.31 8.70 9.61
C ASN A 147 1.42 10.24 9.48
N ARG A 148 1.42 10.93 10.61
CA ARG A 148 1.44 12.39 10.75
C ARG A 148 2.65 13.09 10.14
N TYR A 149 3.73 12.38 9.90
CA TYR A 149 4.95 12.95 9.29
C TYR A 149 4.87 12.97 7.77
N GLU A 150 4.02 12.13 7.19
CA GLU A 150 3.84 12.00 5.74
C GLU A 150 2.60 12.71 5.22
N THR A 151 1.59 12.94 6.07
CA THR A 151 0.39 13.70 5.72
C THR A 151 -0.27 14.30 6.95
N SER A 152 -1.07 15.35 6.75
CA SER A 152 -1.99 15.86 7.78
C SER A 152 -3.46 15.65 7.43
N LEU A 153 -3.77 15.00 6.30
CA LEU A 153 -5.14 14.87 5.82
C LEU A 153 -5.86 13.65 6.40
N LEU A 154 -5.31 12.44 6.19
CA LEU A 154 -5.88 11.17 6.68
C LEU A 154 -4.81 10.38 7.45
N ASN A 155 -4.94 10.32 8.76
CA ASN A 155 -3.99 9.62 9.61
C ASN A 155 -4.58 8.37 10.28
N THR A 156 -5.90 8.35 10.52
CA THR A 156 -6.56 7.24 11.22
C THR A 156 -7.63 6.59 10.36
N VAL A 157 -7.98 5.36 10.71
CA VAL A 157 -9.12 4.63 10.11
C VAL A 157 -10.42 5.43 10.25
N GLU A 158 -10.66 6.05 11.42
CA GLU A 158 -11.86 6.87 11.65
C GLU A 158 -11.94 8.04 10.65
N GLN A 159 -10.84 8.78 10.46
CA GLN A 159 -10.78 9.87 9.48
C GLN A 159 -10.99 9.37 8.05
N ALA A 160 -10.42 8.22 7.70
CA ALA A 160 -10.61 7.64 6.37
C ALA A 160 -12.07 7.22 6.13
N LEU A 161 -12.72 6.60 7.10
CA LEU A 161 -14.15 6.24 7.01
C LEU A 161 -15.05 7.48 6.88
N GLU A 162 -14.70 8.58 7.55
CA GLU A 162 -15.41 9.85 7.42
C GLU A 162 -15.19 10.49 6.04
N ALA A 163 -13.95 10.47 5.53
CA ALA A 163 -13.56 11.21 4.33
C ALA A 163 -13.91 10.50 3.02
N LEU A 164 -13.96 9.16 2.99
CA LEU A 164 -13.98 8.39 1.76
C LEU A 164 -15.39 7.93 1.34
N PRO A 165 -15.65 7.81 0.02
CA PRO A 165 -16.88 7.16 -0.47
C PRO A 165 -16.99 5.70 0.02
N GLU A 166 -18.22 5.20 0.19
CA GLU A 166 -18.45 3.81 0.64
C GLU A 166 -17.81 2.74 -0.25
N ARG A 167 -17.76 2.95 -1.56
CA ARG A 167 -17.13 2.02 -2.52
C ARG A 167 -15.60 1.98 -2.39
N ALA A 168 -14.95 3.00 -1.83
CA ALA A 168 -13.52 2.95 -1.56
C ALA A 168 -13.22 1.92 -0.47
N GLY A 169 -12.19 1.11 -0.70
CA GLY A 169 -11.59 0.25 0.31
C GLY A 169 -10.58 1.00 1.16
N LEU A 170 -10.08 0.33 2.18
CA LEU A 170 -8.96 0.80 3.00
C LEU A 170 -7.77 -0.13 2.84
N THR A 171 -6.59 0.45 2.74
CA THR A 171 -5.32 -0.22 3.01
C THR A 171 -4.97 0.03 4.47
N LEU A 172 -4.69 -1.04 5.19
CA LEU A 172 -4.17 -0.96 6.55
C LEU A 172 -2.70 -1.38 6.54
N ASP A 173 -1.80 -0.43 6.77
CA ASP A 173 -0.38 -0.70 6.96
C ASP A 173 -0.03 -0.57 8.44
N ILE A 174 0.52 -1.63 9.02
CA ILE A 174 0.85 -1.66 10.45
C ILE A 174 1.87 -0.58 10.85
N TYR A 175 2.75 -0.14 9.93
CA TYR A 175 3.69 0.95 10.20
C TYR A 175 2.95 2.23 10.56
N HIS A 176 1.94 2.59 9.77
CA HIS A 176 1.12 3.78 10.01
C HIS A 176 0.20 3.58 11.20
N LEU A 177 -0.47 2.43 11.31
CA LEU A 177 -1.35 2.12 12.44
C LEU A 177 -0.60 2.16 13.79
N ASN A 178 0.63 1.65 13.83
CA ASN A 178 1.44 1.67 15.04
C ASN A 178 1.80 3.10 15.53
N ILE A 179 1.86 4.06 14.62
CA ILE A 179 2.15 5.46 14.95
C ILE A 179 0.87 6.21 15.34
N GLU A 180 -0.23 5.99 14.64
CA GLU A 180 -1.44 6.82 14.72
C GLU A 180 -2.55 6.23 15.58
N GLU A 181 -2.71 4.91 15.61
CA GLU A 181 -3.80 4.27 16.32
C GLU A 181 -3.39 3.89 17.76
N LYS A 182 -4.26 4.18 18.71
CA LYS A 182 -4.02 3.77 20.12
C LYS A 182 -4.11 2.25 20.29
N ASP A 183 -4.95 1.62 19.46
CA ASP A 183 -5.19 0.18 19.41
C ASP A 183 -5.39 -0.23 17.95
N PRO A 184 -4.33 -0.74 17.28
CA PRO A 184 -4.42 -1.20 15.90
C PRO A 184 -5.47 -2.30 15.67
N ALA A 185 -5.70 -3.19 16.64
CA ALA A 185 -6.72 -4.22 16.53
C ALA A 185 -8.14 -3.63 16.59
N ALA A 186 -8.37 -2.61 17.41
CA ALA A 186 -9.64 -1.87 17.42
C ALA A 186 -9.85 -1.12 16.09
N ALA A 187 -8.80 -0.55 15.49
CA ALA A 187 -8.87 0.10 14.19
C ALA A 187 -9.25 -0.90 13.08
N VAL A 188 -8.71 -2.13 13.10
CA VAL A 188 -9.13 -3.22 12.20
C VAL A 188 -10.63 -3.50 12.34
N ARG A 189 -11.14 -3.64 13.58
CA ARG A 189 -12.57 -3.88 13.82
C ARG A 189 -13.44 -2.72 13.33
N LEU A 190 -12.99 -1.48 13.53
CA LEU A 190 -13.67 -0.29 13.03
C LEU A 190 -13.76 -0.26 11.51
N ALA A 191 -12.70 -0.73 10.82
CA ALA A 191 -12.62 -0.82 9.37
C ALA A 191 -13.39 -2.00 8.76
N ALA A 192 -14.06 -2.83 9.57
CA ALA A 192 -14.75 -4.04 9.12
C ALA A 192 -15.60 -3.81 7.85
N GLY A 193 -15.46 -4.69 6.84
CA GLY A 193 -16.14 -4.58 5.54
C GLY A 193 -15.53 -3.55 4.57
N ARG A 194 -14.64 -2.69 5.05
CA ARG A 194 -13.95 -1.70 4.22
C ARG A 194 -12.49 -2.08 3.91
N ILE A 195 -11.90 -3.02 4.65
CA ILE A 195 -10.51 -3.45 4.42
C ILE A 195 -10.41 -4.16 3.08
N ALA A 196 -9.62 -3.62 2.18
CA ALA A 196 -9.37 -4.19 0.85
C ALA A 196 -7.92 -4.70 0.70
N HIS A 197 -7.00 -4.15 1.48
CA HIS A 197 -5.59 -4.52 1.44
C HIS A 197 -4.94 -4.38 2.81
N VAL A 198 -3.92 -5.18 3.09
CA VAL A 198 -3.14 -5.10 4.33
C VAL A 198 -1.66 -5.22 4.03
N GLN A 199 -0.91 -4.21 4.46
CA GLN A 199 0.54 -4.18 4.39
C GLN A 199 1.14 -4.38 5.78
N VAL A 200 2.26 -5.09 5.84
CA VAL A 200 2.91 -5.48 7.09
C VAL A 200 4.42 -5.31 7.00
N CYS A 201 5.03 -4.88 8.10
CA CYS A 201 6.48 -4.80 8.29
C CYS A 201 6.80 -4.78 9.78
N GLY A 202 8.05 -4.72 10.17
CA GLY A 202 8.42 -4.35 11.53
C GLY A 202 8.03 -2.90 11.84
N THR A 203 7.89 -2.54 13.12
CA THR A 203 7.53 -1.18 13.53
C THR A 203 8.54 -0.11 13.11
N ASP A 204 9.72 -0.52 12.65
CA ASP A 204 10.76 0.34 12.06
C ASP A 204 10.86 0.23 10.53
N ARG A 205 9.85 -0.33 9.85
CA ARG A 205 9.85 -0.72 8.43
C ARG A 205 10.74 -1.93 8.12
N GLY A 206 11.27 -2.61 9.13
CA GLY A 206 12.11 -3.79 8.99
C GLY A 206 11.34 -5.10 8.87
N THR A 207 12.01 -6.19 9.24
CA THR A 207 11.46 -7.54 9.16
C THR A 207 10.27 -7.72 10.11
N PRO A 208 9.09 -8.18 9.61
CA PRO A 208 7.96 -8.54 10.47
C PRO A 208 8.36 -9.51 11.58
N GLY A 209 7.90 -9.26 12.81
CA GLY A 209 8.16 -10.11 13.97
C GLY A 209 9.47 -9.84 14.70
N GLN A 210 10.32 -8.96 14.18
CA GLN A 210 11.52 -8.48 14.89
C GLN A 210 11.24 -7.15 15.62
N ASP A 211 10.08 -7.03 16.24
CA ASP A 211 9.55 -5.82 16.81
C ASP A 211 8.70 -6.11 18.06
N ARG A 212 7.97 -5.09 18.54
CA ARG A 212 7.07 -5.18 19.70
C ARG A 212 5.61 -5.01 19.34
N PHE A 213 5.26 -5.12 18.07
CA PHE A 213 3.88 -5.03 17.64
C PHE A 213 3.05 -6.20 18.16
N ASP A 214 1.80 -5.95 18.55
CA ASP A 214 0.91 -7.00 19.01
C ASP A 214 0.29 -7.76 17.82
N TRP A 215 1.12 -8.59 17.20
CA TRP A 215 0.75 -9.40 16.03
C TRP A 215 -0.45 -10.33 16.29
N PRO A 216 -0.51 -11.05 17.45
CA PRO A 216 -1.67 -11.88 17.75
C PRO A 216 -2.98 -11.11 17.81
N ALA A 217 -3.00 -9.94 18.46
CA ALA A 217 -4.20 -9.10 18.53
C ALA A 217 -4.62 -8.58 17.15
N PHE A 218 -3.65 -8.10 16.34
CA PHE A 218 -3.91 -7.57 15.00
C PHE A 218 -4.46 -8.65 14.05
N VAL A 219 -3.78 -9.80 13.95
CA VAL A 219 -4.20 -10.90 13.08
C VAL A 219 -5.51 -11.53 13.59
N GLY A 220 -5.69 -11.59 14.90
CA GLY A 220 -6.95 -12.00 15.53
C GLY A 220 -8.12 -11.10 15.08
N ALA A 221 -7.92 -9.78 15.10
CA ALA A 221 -8.94 -8.82 14.64
C ALA A 221 -9.23 -8.97 13.13
N LEU A 222 -8.22 -9.20 12.28
CA LEU A 222 -8.44 -9.46 10.85
C LEU A 222 -9.29 -10.72 10.62
N ARG A 223 -9.09 -11.77 11.41
CA ARG A 223 -9.93 -13.00 11.36
C ARG A 223 -11.36 -12.72 11.83
N GLU A 224 -11.52 -11.97 12.93
CA GLU A 224 -12.84 -11.58 13.45
C GLU A 224 -13.69 -10.85 12.41
N VAL A 225 -13.07 -9.95 11.63
CA VAL A 225 -13.76 -9.20 10.57
C VAL A 225 -13.79 -9.94 9.22
N SER A 226 -13.34 -11.22 9.20
CA SER A 226 -13.32 -12.08 8.01
C SER A 226 -12.51 -11.50 6.84
N TYR A 227 -11.39 -10.82 7.12
CA TYR A 227 -10.49 -10.38 6.06
C TYR A 227 -9.87 -11.58 5.35
N GLY A 228 -10.13 -11.74 4.06
CA GLY A 228 -9.65 -12.85 3.23
C GLY A 228 -8.52 -12.49 2.25
N GLY A 229 -8.05 -11.25 2.28
CA GLY A 229 -6.96 -10.77 1.43
C GLY A 229 -5.58 -11.21 1.92
N PRO A 230 -4.51 -10.85 1.19
CA PRO A 230 -3.14 -11.16 1.57
C PRO A 230 -2.64 -10.24 2.69
N LEU A 231 -1.62 -10.73 3.42
CA LEU A 231 -0.71 -9.88 4.18
C LEU A 231 0.53 -9.67 3.32
N VAL A 232 0.80 -8.43 2.92
CA VAL A 232 1.91 -8.10 2.02
C VAL A 232 3.01 -7.40 2.79
N ILE A 233 4.22 -7.95 2.76
CA ILE A 233 5.40 -7.30 3.35
C ILE A 233 5.70 -6.06 2.51
N GLU A 234 5.59 -4.88 3.11
CA GLU A 234 6.03 -3.63 2.54
C GLU A 234 7.20 -3.08 3.32
N SER A 235 8.34 -2.96 2.64
CA SER A 235 9.55 -2.33 3.15
C SER A 235 10.34 -1.78 1.98
N PHE A 236 11.39 -1.03 2.29
CA PHE A 236 12.13 -0.27 1.28
C PHE A 236 13.62 -0.51 1.43
N THR A 237 14.33 -0.61 0.29
CA THR A 237 15.78 -0.76 0.29
C THR A 237 16.48 0.55 0.66
N ALA A 238 17.50 0.46 1.50
CA ALA A 238 18.41 1.59 1.78
C ALA A 238 19.45 1.81 0.64
N HIS A 239 19.52 0.91 -0.33
CA HIS A 239 20.53 0.96 -1.39
C HIS A 239 20.10 1.78 -2.61
N ASN A 240 18.83 2.14 -2.72
CA ASN A 240 18.30 3.05 -3.72
C ASN A 240 18.01 4.41 -3.08
N GLN A 241 18.77 5.45 -3.47
CA GLN A 241 18.69 6.77 -2.84
C GLN A 241 17.29 7.39 -2.96
N THR A 242 16.62 7.22 -4.09
CA THR A 242 15.31 7.85 -4.34
C THR A 242 14.27 7.30 -3.38
N ILE A 243 14.11 5.96 -3.35
CA ILE A 243 13.10 5.35 -2.48
C ILE A 243 13.50 5.44 -1.00
N ALA A 244 14.78 5.32 -0.67
CA ALA A 244 15.27 5.48 0.68
C ALA A 244 14.97 6.87 1.24
N THR A 245 15.14 7.92 0.42
CA THR A 245 14.80 9.28 0.80
C THR A 245 13.28 9.45 0.94
N ALA A 246 12.50 8.96 0.00
CA ALA A 246 11.04 9.06 0.02
C ALA A 246 10.42 8.34 1.23
N ALA A 247 10.96 7.17 1.59
CA ALA A 247 10.48 6.36 2.70
C ALA A 247 11.26 6.59 4.03
N SER A 248 12.20 7.54 4.06
CA SER A 248 13.04 7.86 5.24
C SER A 248 13.84 6.67 5.77
N ILE A 249 14.43 5.88 4.87
CA ILE A 249 15.27 4.73 5.21
C ILE A 249 16.75 5.17 5.22
N TRP A 250 17.25 5.46 6.40
CA TRP A 250 18.59 6.02 6.59
C TRP A 250 19.67 4.97 6.94
N ARG A 251 19.27 3.73 7.12
CA ARG A 251 20.14 2.59 7.44
C ARG A 251 19.57 1.29 6.88
N PRO A 252 20.38 0.24 6.68
CA PRO A 252 19.84 -1.10 6.43
C PRO A 252 18.93 -1.56 7.59
N LEU A 253 17.78 -2.14 7.26
CA LEU A 253 16.78 -2.59 8.22
C LEU A 253 16.86 -4.10 8.50
N ALA A 254 17.65 -4.82 7.71
CA ALA A 254 17.91 -6.25 7.83
C ALA A 254 19.32 -6.55 7.30
N PRO A 255 19.87 -7.75 7.56
CA PRO A 255 21.18 -8.16 7.02
C PRO A 255 21.26 -8.13 5.48
N SER A 256 20.10 -8.41 4.83
CA SER A 256 19.91 -8.23 3.38
C SER A 256 18.42 -8.08 3.10
N GLN A 257 18.08 -7.63 1.90
CA GLN A 257 16.69 -7.49 1.46
C GLN A 257 16.02 -8.87 1.31
N ASP A 258 16.77 -9.88 0.89
CA ASP A 258 16.31 -11.27 0.85
C ASP A 258 16.00 -11.80 2.25
N ALA A 259 16.88 -11.52 3.22
CA ALA A 259 16.66 -11.90 4.60
C ALA A 259 15.40 -11.24 5.17
N LEU A 260 15.19 -9.94 4.89
CA LEU A 260 13.97 -9.23 5.31
C LEU A 260 12.71 -9.96 4.81
N ALA A 261 12.67 -10.32 3.53
CA ALA A 261 11.53 -10.99 2.92
C ALA A 261 11.35 -12.43 3.45
N VAL A 262 12.42 -13.22 3.48
CA VAL A 262 12.36 -14.66 3.85
C VAL A 262 12.09 -14.83 5.34
N ASP A 263 12.75 -14.08 6.20
CA ASP A 263 12.53 -14.16 7.65
C ASP A 263 11.13 -13.62 8.01
N GLY A 264 10.69 -12.54 7.36
CA GLY A 264 9.34 -12.02 7.50
C GLY A 264 8.27 -13.02 7.07
N LEU A 265 8.47 -13.69 5.93
CA LEU A 265 7.60 -14.77 5.46
C LEU A 265 7.52 -15.93 6.48
N ALA A 266 8.68 -16.33 6.98
CA ALA A 266 8.76 -17.40 7.98
C ALA A 266 7.98 -17.04 9.24
N PHE A 267 8.13 -15.81 9.73
CA PHE A 267 7.36 -15.31 10.88
C PHE A 267 5.86 -15.28 10.60
N LEU A 268 5.43 -14.68 9.49
CA LEU A 268 4.00 -14.54 9.16
C LEU A 268 3.29 -15.90 9.02
N ARG A 269 4.01 -16.95 8.62
CA ARG A 269 3.49 -18.33 8.58
C ARG A 269 3.19 -18.90 9.96
N THR A 270 3.71 -18.32 11.03
CA THR A 270 3.44 -18.78 12.41
C THR A 270 2.17 -18.18 13.00
N LEU A 271 1.62 -17.15 12.38
CA LEU A 271 0.41 -16.45 12.81
C LEU A 271 -0.85 -17.12 12.26
#